data_c8aea143f3a3cbbaf717ac413737cc6c
#
_entry.id   c8aea143f3a3cbbaf717ac413737cc6c
#
_cell.length_a   1.000
_cell.length_b   1.000
_cell.length_c   1.000
_cell.angle_alpha   90.00
_cell.angle_beta   90.00
_cell.angle_gamma   90.00
#
_symmetry.space_group_name_H-M   'P 1'
#
loop_
_entity.id
_entity.type
_entity.pdbx_description
1 polymer ?
#
loop_
_entity_poly.entity_id
_entity_poly.type
_entity_poly.pdbx_seq_one_letter_code
_entity_poly.pdbx_strand_id
1 'polypeptide(L)'
;IQLNHTVVIAGAGPLGLGMIAAARMKNPELLIALDLDDHRLDIAKTCGADICLNPSKTDVVFEVKKLTQEYGCDVYIEATGHPAAVEQGLHMICKLGTFVEFSVMREPVTTDWTIIGDTKELNIHGAHLSPHCYPTAIRMLEQGLLPMDQIITHQLPLEDFQTGIDLVASAKESIKVTLKP
;
A
#
# COMPACT_ATOMS: atom_id res chain seq x y z
N ILE A 1 13.35 -1.56 0.12
CA ILE A 1 13.18 -1.65 -1.34
C ILE A 1 14.52 -1.35 -1.98
N GLN A 2 14.94 -2.18 -2.91
CA GLN A 2 16.18 -2.06 -3.67
C GLN A 2 15.88 -2.10 -5.18
N LEU A 3 16.90 -1.79 -5.97
CA LEU A 3 16.86 -1.99 -7.42
C LEU A 3 16.58 -3.46 -7.73
N ASN A 4 15.82 -3.73 -8.76
CA ASN A 4 15.40 -5.08 -9.19
C ASN A 4 14.45 -5.82 -8.24
N HIS A 5 13.93 -5.18 -7.19
CA HIS A 5 12.91 -5.79 -6.36
C HIS A 5 11.54 -5.75 -7.05
N THR A 6 10.79 -6.84 -6.90
CA THR A 6 9.33 -6.82 -7.07
C THR A 6 8.70 -6.43 -5.75
N VAL A 7 7.92 -5.36 -5.76
CA VAL A 7 7.27 -4.79 -4.58
C VAL A 7 5.76 -4.85 -4.74
N VAL A 8 5.07 -5.42 -3.75
CA VAL A 8 3.61 -5.42 -3.69
C VAL A 8 3.16 -4.55 -2.52
N ILE A 9 2.22 -3.63 -2.78
CA ILE A 9 1.57 -2.81 -1.76
C ILE A 9 0.09 -3.14 -1.77
N ALA A 10 -0.39 -3.72 -0.68
CA ALA A 10 -1.80 -4.02 -0.48
C ALA A 10 -2.49 -2.86 0.23
N GLY A 11 -3.49 -2.29 -0.44
CA GLY A 11 -4.22 -1.10 -0.04
C GLY A 11 -3.76 0.14 -0.82
N ALA A 12 -4.69 0.73 -1.59
CA ALA A 12 -4.50 2.00 -2.31
C ALA A 12 -5.35 3.12 -1.69
N GLY A 13 -5.49 3.12 -0.37
CA GLY A 13 -6.00 4.26 0.38
C GLY A 13 -4.99 5.41 0.43
N PRO A 14 -5.27 6.52 1.14
CA PRO A 14 -4.39 7.69 1.17
C PRO A 14 -2.95 7.37 1.56
N LEU A 15 -2.76 6.45 2.51
CA LEU A 15 -1.43 6.02 2.95
C LEU A 15 -0.77 5.11 1.91
N GLY A 16 -1.51 4.12 1.37
CA GLY A 16 -1.00 3.21 0.35
C GLY A 16 -0.58 3.94 -0.93
N LEU A 17 -1.35 4.92 -1.39
CA LEU A 17 -0.99 5.76 -2.54
C LEU A 17 0.32 6.54 -2.30
N GLY A 18 0.48 7.10 -1.10
CA GLY A 18 1.74 7.74 -0.70
C GLY A 18 2.92 6.75 -0.66
N MET A 19 2.69 5.51 -0.19
CA MET A 19 3.70 4.45 -0.21
C MET A 19 4.06 4.02 -1.63
N ILE A 20 3.09 3.92 -2.55
CA ILE A 20 3.32 3.59 -3.96
C ILE A 20 4.22 4.66 -4.59
N ALA A 21 3.88 5.95 -4.42
CA ALA A 21 4.69 7.03 -4.93
C ALA A 21 6.12 7.04 -4.35
N ALA A 22 6.27 6.83 -3.05
CA ALA A 22 7.56 6.73 -2.39
C ALA A 22 8.36 5.48 -2.82
N ALA A 23 7.69 4.35 -3.02
CA ALA A 23 8.29 3.12 -3.52
C ALA A 23 8.81 3.29 -4.96
N ARG A 24 8.06 3.98 -5.83
CA ARG A 24 8.47 4.28 -7.20
C ARG A 24 9.80 5.05 -7.23
N MET A 25 10.02 5.95 -6.28
CA MET A 25 11.28 6.70 -6.18
C MET A 25 12.51 5.81 -5.84
N LYS A 26 12.29 4.60 -5.33
CA LYS A 26 13.34 3.60 -5.11
C LYS A 26 13.63 2.77 -6.36
N ASN A 27 12.89 3.02 -7.43
CA ASN A 27 13.03 2.38 -8.72
C ASN A 27 13.05 0.84 -8.65
N PRO A 28 12.02 0.20 -8.06
CA PRO A 28 11.89 -1.26 -8.12
C PRO A 28 11.72 -1.71 -9.57
N GLU A 29 12.01 -2.96 -9.86
CA GLU A 29 11.77 -3.57 -11.17
C GLU A 29 10.29 -3.64 -11.49
N LEU A 30 9.49 -4.05 -10.51
CA LEU A 30 8.05 -4.16 -10.63
C LEU A 30 7.36 -3.65 -9.35
N LEU A 31 6.44 -2.71 -9.50
CA LEU A 31 5.63 -2.17 -8.41
C LEU A 31 4.16 -2.52 -8.65
N ILE A 32 3.61 -3.36 -7.79
CA ILE A 32 2.24 -3.86 -7.89
C ILE A 32 1.40 -3.26 -6.76
N ALA A 33 0.24 -2.70 -7.10
CA ALA A 33 -0.75 -2.22 -6.16
C ALA A 33 -1.97 -3.15 -6.11
N LEU A 34 -2.47 -3.43 -4.90
CA LEU A 34 -3.69 -4.21 -4.68
C LEU A 34 -4.73 -3.35 -3.97
N ASP A 35 -5.96 -3.33 -4.45
CA ASP A 35 -7.11 -2.75 -3.75
C ASP A 35 -8.42 -3.37 -4.27
N LEU A 36 -9.48 -3.31 -3.47
CA LEU A 36 -10.82 -3.75 -3.87
C LEU A 36 -11.55 -2.71 -4.72
N ASP A 37 -11.09 -1.48 -4.72
CA ASP A 37 -11.69 -0.35 -5.43
C ASP A 37 -10.86 -0.01 -6.69
N ASP A 38 -11.48 -0.19 -7.86
CA ASP A 38 -10.82 0.06 -9.15
C ASP A 38 -10.46 1.53 -9.35
N HIS A 39 -11.23 2.48 -8.82
CA HIS A 39 -10.91 3.90 -8.91
C HIS A 39 -9.62 4.21 -8.15
N ARG A 40 -9.42 3.60 -6.97
CA ARG A 40 -8.15 3.72 -6.23
C ARG A 40 -7.00 3.08 -6.98
N LEU A 41 -7.25 1.97 -7.66
CA LEU A 41 -6.24 1.33 -8.51
C LEU A 41 -5.85 2.19 -9.71
N ASP A 42 -6.78 2.95 -10.30
CA ASP A 42 -6.45 3.90 -11.36
C ASP A 42 -5.58 5.05 -10.85
N ILE A 43 -5.84 5.55 -9.64
CA ILE A 43 -4.97 6.54 -9.00
C ILE A 43 -3.60 5.91 -8.66
N ALA A 44 -3.55 4.65 -8.22
CA ALA A 44 -2.30 3.96 -7.94
C ALA A 44 -1.37 3.89 -9.16
N LYS A 45 -1.93 3.73 -10.37
CA LYS A 45 -1.14 3.84 -11.63
C LYS A 45 -0.51 5.21 -11.78
N THR A 46 -1.26 6.28 -11.52
CA THR A 46 -0.71 7.65 -11.60
C THR A 46 0.34 7.92 -10.52
N CYS A 47 0.26 7.22 -9.38
CA CYS A 47 1.28 7.25 -8.33
C CYS A 47 2.52 6.40 -8.66
N GLY A 48 2.52 5.67 -9.79
CA GLY A 48 3.67 4.95 -10.29
C GLY A 48 3.62 3.43 -10.15
N ALA A 49 2.46 2.83 -9.81
CA ALA A 49 2.30 1.38 -9.89
C ALA A 49 2.34 0.91 -11.34
N ASP A 50 3.14 -0.12 -11.63
CA ASP A 50 3.24 -0.73 -12.95
C ASP A 50 2.01 -1.62 -13.23
N ILE A 51 1.57 -2.36 -12.21
CA ILE A 51 0.42 -3.27 -12.28
C ILE A 51 -0.51 -3.02 -11.11
N CYS A 52 -1.80 -3.05 -11.39
CA CYS A 52 -2.85 -2.93 -10.39
C CYS A 52 -3.78 -4.14 -10.48
N LEU A 53 -4.00 -4.82 -9.35
CA LEU A 53 -4.83 -6.01 -9.27
C LEU A 53 -5.91 -5.83 -8.21
N ASN A 54 -7.13 -6.26 -8.55
CA ASN A 54 -8.25 -6.23 -7.64
C ASN A 54 -8.51 -7.65 -7.09
N PRO A 55 -8.26 -7.90 -5.78
CA PRO A 55 -8.44 -9.21 -5.15
C PRO A 55 -9.87 -9.77 -5.23
N SER A 56 -10.88 -8.91 -5.45
CA SER A 56 -12.26 -9.38 -5.66
C SER A 56 -12.52 -9.94 -7.05
N LYS A 57 -11.61 -9.71 -8.00
CA LYS A 57 -11.76 -10.06 -9.42
C LYS A 57 -10.77 -11.13 -9.89
N THR A 58 -9.65 -11.28 -9.19
CA THR A 58 -8.61 -12.23 -9.58
C THR A 58 -7.90 -12.80 -8.35
N ASP A 59 -7.32 -13.98 -8.51
CA ASP A 59 -6.39 -14.55 -7.52
C ASP A 59 -5.05 -13.80 -7.60
N VAL A 60 -4.87 -12.86 -6.68
CA VAL A 60 -3.69 -11.98 -6.67
C VAL A 60 -2.41 -12.74 -6.33
N VAL A 61 -2.49 -13.82 -5.55
CA VAL A 61 -1.34 -14.65 -5.23
C VAL A 61 -0.85 -15.36 -6.49
N PHE A 62 -1.77 -15.95 -7.25
CA PHE A 62 -1.46 -16.59 -8.52
C PHE A 62 -0.88 -15.58 -9.53
N GLU A 63 -1.51 -14.42 -9.69
CA GLU A 63 -1.03 -13.42 -10.66
C GLU A 63 0.36 -12.87 -10.30
N VAL A 64 0.63 -12.57 -9.02
CA VAL A 64 1.96 -12.11 -8.60
C VAL A 64 3.01 -13.20 -8.84
N LYS A 65 2.73 -14.46 -8.51
CA LYS A 65 3.64 -15.56 -8.79
C LYS A 65 3.91 -15.76 -10.28
N LYS A 66 2.89 -15.69 -11.10
CA LYS A 66 3.00 -15.76 -12.55
C LYS A 66 3.87 -14.63 -13.11
N LEU A 67 3.68 -13.39 -12.65
CA LEU A 67 4.49 -12.23 -13.05
C LEU A 67 5.96 -12.36 -12.65
N THR A 68 6.23 -13.06 -11.57
CA THR A 68 7.58 -13.29 -11.03
C THR A 68 8.14 -14.67 -11.34
N GLN A 69 7.60 -15.39 -12.33
CA GLN A 69 8.05 -16.75 -12.71
C GLN A 69 8.11 -17.70 -11.51
N GLU A 70 7.07 -17.70 -10.67
CA GLU A 70 6.92 -18.47 -9.43
C GLU A 70 7.85 -18.05 -8.27
N TYR A 71 8.71 -17.06 -8.47
CA TYR A 71 9.63 -16.58 -7.44
C TYR A 71 8.89 -15.91 -6.28
N GLY A 72 7.91 -15.05 -6.58
CA GLY A 72 7.19 -14.22 -5.63
C GLY A 72 7.76 -12.81 -5.53
N CYS A 73 7.15 -11.96 -4.70
CA CYS A 73 7.63 -10.60 -4.49
C CYS A 73 8.71 -10.53 -3.41
N ASP A 74 9.68 -9.63 -3.57
CA ASP A 74 10.76 -9.40 -2.59
C ASP A 74 10.28 -8.62 -1.37
N VAL A 75 9.33 -7.70 -1.59
CA VAL A 75 8.76 -6.87 -0.53
C VAL A 75 7.25 -6.86 -0.65
N TYR A 76 6.58 -7.14 0.46
CA TYR A 76 5.14 -6.98 0.60
C TYR A 76 4.84 -5.99 1.72
N ILE A 77 4.02 -4.98 1.43
CA ILE A 77 3.59 -3.99 2.41
C ILE A 77 2.08 -4.14 2.62
N GLU A 78 1.70 -4.49 3.85
CA GLU A 78 0.30 -4.58 4.26
C GLU A 78 -0.18 -3.20 4.72
N ALA A 79 -1.11 -2.59 3.98
CA ALA A 79 -1.67 -1.27 4.27
C ALA A 79 -3.21 -1.25 4.21
N THR A 80 -3.86 -2.41 4.41
CA THR A 80 -5.33 -2.56 4.40
C THR A 80 -5.94 -2.69 5.78
N GLY A 81 -5.23 -3.33 6.72
CA GLY A 81 -5.73 -3.74 8.03
C GLY A 81 -6.72 -4.91 7.96
N HIS A 82 -6.64 -5.74 6.91
CA HIS A 82 -7.54 -6.87 6.72
C HIS A 82 -6.80 -8.22 6.79
N PRO A 83 -7.26 -9.20 7.61
CA PRO A 83 -6.59 -10.49 7.77
C PRO A 83 -6.27 -11.22 6.47
N ALA A 84 -7.18 -11.18 5.48
CA ALA A 84 -6.97 -11.84 4.20
C ALA A 84 -5.77 -11.26 3.42
N ALA A 85 -5.46 -9.96 3.57
CA ALA A 85 -4.31 -9.36 2.93
C ALA A 85 -3.00 -9.85 3.54
N VAL A 86 -2.98 -10.12 4.85
CA VAL A 86 -1.82 -10.75 5.52
C VAL A 86 -1.57 -12.13 4.96
N GLU A 87 -2.60 -12.97 4.88
CA GLU A 87 -2.51 -14.33 4.35
C GLU A 87 -2.04 -14.33 2.89
N GLN A 88 -2.64 -13.51 2.04
CA GLN A 88 -2.23 -13.35 0.65
C GLN A 88 -0.75 -12.94 0.54
N GLY A 89 -0.32 -11.97 1.37
CA GLY A 89 1.06 -11.49 1.39
C GLY A 89 2.05 -12.60 1.75
N LEU A 90 1.77 -13.37 2.80
CA LEU A 90 2.61 -14.49 3.21
C LEU A 90 2.75 -15.55 2.11
N HIS A 91 1.70 -15.78 1.32
CA HIS A 91 1.75 -16.74 0.22
C HIS A 91 2.47 -16.21 -1.02
N MET A 92 2.35 -14.92 -1.34
CA MET A 92 2.97 -14.36 -2.56
C MET A 92 4.42 -13.90 -2.38
N ILE A 93 4.89 -13.68 -1.15
CA ILE A 93 6.26 -13.23 -0.87
C ILE A 93 7.27 -14.37 -1.13
N CYS A 94 8.44 -14.03 -1.66
CA CYS A 94 9.52 -14.98 -1.91
C CYS A 94 10.23 -15.42 -0.62
N LYS A 95 11.13 -16.42 -0.71
CA LYS A 95 12.03 -16.77 0.38
C LYS A 95 12.96 -15.60 0.70
N LEU A 96 13.28 -15.42 1.98
CA LEU A 96 14.08 -14.30 2.50
C LEU A 96 13.47 -12.92 2.23
N GLY A 97 12.23 -12.87 1.75
CA GLY A 97 11.52 -11.63 1.45
C GLY A 97 11.20 -10.80 2.70
N THR A 98 10.80 -9.59 2.48
CA THR A 98 10.45 -8.62 3.55
C THR A 98 8.96 -8.37 3.58
N PHE A 99 8.31 -8.73 4.68
CA PHE A 99 6.92 -8.39 4.97
C PHE A 99 6.89 -7.17 5.90
N VAL A 100 6.21 -6.11 5.50
CA VAL A 100 6.00 -4.92 6.33
C VAL A 100 4.55 -4.87 6.77
N GLU A 101 4.33 -4.99 8.07
CA GLU A 101 3.03 -4.77 8.70
C GLU A 101 2.93 -3.29 9.07
N PHE A 102 2.05 -2.56 8.38
CA PHE A 102 1.88 -1.12 8.58
C PHE A 102 0.51 -0.77 9.14
N SER A 103 -0.48 -1.58 8.89
CA SER A 103 -1.87 -1.27 9.22
C SER A 103 -2.20 -1.48 10.69
N VAL A 104 -3.30 -0.90 11.12
CA VAL A 104 -3.98 -1.30 12.35
C VAL A 104 -5.00 -2.37 12.01
N MET A 105 -4.74 -3.61 12.42
CA MET A 105 -5.66 -4.73 12.19
C MET A 105 -6.98 -4.50 12.92
N ARG A 106 -8.09 -4.73 12.22
CA ARG A 106 -9.45 -4.60 12.79
C ARG A 106 -9.81 -5.76 13.71
N GLU A 107 -9.17 -6.90 13.48
CA GLU A 107 -9.36 -8.14 14.26
C GLU A 107 -8.06 -8.95 14.29
N PRO A 108 -7.88 -9.86 15.25
CA PRO A 108 -6.71 -10.73 15.30
C PRO A 108 -6.55 -11.55 14.02
N VAL A 109 -5.31 -11.67 13.55
CA VAL A 109 -4.95 -12.50 12.40
C VAL A 109 -4.43 -13.84 12.87
N THR A 110 -4.99 -14.93 12.34
CA THR A 110 -4.49 -16.28 12.54
C THR A 110 -3.81 -16.75 11.27
N THR A 111 -2.55 -17.18 11.36
CA THR A 111 -1.79 -17.69 10.23
C THR A 111 -0.86 -18.81 10.63
N ASP A 112 -0.38 -19.59 9.64
CA ASP A 112 0.63 -20.60 9.86
C ASP A 112 2.02 -19.96 9.97
N TRP A 113 2.52 -19.87 11.21
CA TRP A 113 3.86 -19.32 11.49
C TRP A 113 4.99 -20.12 10.86
N THR A 114 4.75 -21.38 10.43
CA THR A 114 5.74 -22.18 9.71
C THR A 114 6.17 -21.50 8.40
N ILE A 115 5.25 -20.78 7.75
CA ILE A 115 5.56 -20.01 6.52
C ILE A 115 6.64 -18.98 6.79
N ILE A 116 6.58 -18.30 7.94
CA ILE A 116 7.51 -17.22 8.28
C ILE A 116 8.90 -17.76 8.60
N GLY A 117 8.98 -18.80 9.43
CA GLY A 117 10.26 -19.34 9.90
C GLY A 117 10.82 -20.40 8.95
N ASP A 118 10.27 -21.60 9.00
CA ASP A 118 10.82 -22.78 8.35
C ASP A 118 10.73 -22.75 6.82
N THR A 119 9.60 -22.30 6.28
CA THR A 119 9.35 -22.39 4.83
C THR A 119 10.06 -21.28 4.05
N LYS A 120 10.08 -20.04 4.56
CA LYS A 120 10.53 -18.87 3.78
C LYS A 120 11.59 -18.01 4.44
N GLU A 121 11.88 -18.15 5.74
CA GLU A 121 12.84 -17.31 6.49
C GLU A 121 12.56 -15.81 6.28
N LEU A 122 11.32 -15.36 6.51
CA LEU A 122 10.90 -14.00 6.20
C LEU A 122 11.46 -12.97 7.18
N ASN A 123 11.73 -11.78 6.67
CA ASN A 123 11.99 -10.59 7.48
C ASN A 123 10.65 -9.88 7.74
N ILE A 124 10.17 -9.88 8.98
CA ILE A 124 8.93 -9.20 9.37
C ILE A 124 9.28 -7.88 10.04
N HIS A 125 8.78 -6.77 9.51
CA HIS A 125 8.96 -5.45 10.07
C HIS A 125 7.61 -4.83 10.43
N GLY A 126 7.45 -4.46 11.70
CA GLY A 126 6.39 -3.55 12.11
C GLY A 126 6.71 -2.12 11.72
N ALA A 127 5.69 -1.35 11.39
CA ALA A 127 5.83 0.08 11.12
C ALA A 127 4.76 0.86 11.88
N HIS A 128 5.17 1.94 12.55
CA HIS A 128 4.26 2.79 13.31
C HIS A 128 4.62 4.26 13.14
N LEU A 129 3.64 5.05 12.68
CA LEU A 129 3.82 6.48 12.42
C LEU A 129 5.01 6.75 11.47
N SER A 130 5.70 7.84 11.64
CA SER A 130 6.76 8.25 10.71
C SER A 130 7.94 8.87 11.44
N PRO A 131 8.67 8.11 12.30
CA PRO A 131 9.78 8.67 13.04
C PRO A 131 10.83 9.20 12.07
N HIS A 132 11.22 10.46 12.25
CA HIS A 132 12.22 11.16 11.42
C HIS A 132 11.89 11.33 9.92
N CYS A 133 10.70 11.00 9.45
CA CYS A 133 10.32 11.06 8.03
C CYS A 133 9.82 12.44 7.59
N TYR A 134 9.31 13.28 8.49
CA TYR A 134 8.69 14.57 8.15
C TYR A 134 9.59 15.49 7.30
N PRO A 135 10.87 15.72 7.64
CA PRO A 135 11.70 16.59 6.81
C PRO A 135 11.90 16.09 5.39
N THR A 136 11.94 14.75 5.22
CA THR A 136 12.04 14.13 3.89
C THR A 136 10.74 14.27 3.12
N ALA A 137 9.61 14.00 3.75
CA ALA A 137 8.29 14.12 3.14
C ALA A 137 7.99 15.57 2.69
N ILE A 138 8.34 16.57 3.52
CA ILE A 138 8.20 17.99 3.18
C ILE A 138 9.01 18.32 1.93
N ARG A 139 10.29 17.93 1.87
CA ARG A 139 11.12 18.15 0.68
C ARG A 139 10.54 17.48 -0.57
N MET A 140 10.00 16.27 -0.44
CA MET A 140 9.36 15.58 -1.57
C MET A 140 8.13 16.34 -2.07
N LEU A 141 7.35 16.90 -1.17
CA LEU A 141 6.19 17.74 -1.50
C LEU A 141 6.63 19.04 -2.20
N GLU A 142 7.63 19.75 -1.65
CA GLU A 142 8.17 20.99 -2.21
C GLU A 142 8.75 20.79 -3.63
N GLN A 143 9.31 19.61 -3.89
CA GLN A 143 9.88 19.25 -5.20
C GLN A 143 8.83 18.69 -6.17
N GLY A 144 7.56 18.59 -5.77
CA GLY A 144 6.50 18.04 -6.61
C GLY A 144 6.66 16.56 -6.95
N LEU A 145 7.39 15.80 -6.11
CA LEU A 145 7.66 14.37 -6.35
C LEU A 145 6.50 13.45 -5.92
N LEU A 146 5.53 13.97 -5.20
CA LEU A 146 4.34 13.24 -4.78
C LEU A 146 3.12 13.77 -5.54
N PRO A 147 2.28 12.92 -6.12
CA PRO A 147 1.10 13.34 -6.89
C PRO A 147 -0.06 13.71 -5.94
N MET A 148 0.13 14.76 -5.13
CA MET A 148 -0.82 15.14 -4.09
C MET A 148 -2.17 15.57 -4.64
N ASP A 149 -2.21 16.13 -5.85
CA ASP A 149 -3.45 16.53 -6.53
C ASP A 149 -4.37 15.32 -6.79
N GLN A 150 -3.79 14.13 -6.92
CA GLN A 150 -4.53 12.87 -7.10
C GLN A 150 -4.96 12.27 -5.76
N ILE A 151 -4.21 12.53 -4.69
CA ILE A 151 -4.43 11.97 -3.37
C ILE A 151 -5.38 12.85 -2.55
N ILE A 152 -5.18 14.18 -2.54
CA ILE A 152 -6.05 15.13 -1.83
C ILE A 152 -7.25 15.46 -2.72
N THR A 153 -8.32 14.69 -2.57
CA THR A 153 -9.53 14.85 -3.39
C THR A 153 -10.43 15.99 -2.94
N HIS A 154 -10.39 16.34 -1.66
CA HIS A 154 -11.27 17.37 -1.09
C HIS A 154 -10.48 18.28 -0.15
N GLN A 155 -10.72 19.59 -0.31
CA GLN A 155 -10.23 20.63 0.60
C GLN A 155 -11.43 21.47 1.03
N LEU A 156 -11.77 21.40 2.30
CA LEU A 156 -12.94 22.06 2.87
C LEU A 156 -12.51 23.11 3.90
N PRO A 157 -13.28 24.19 4.09
CA PRO A 157 -13.06 25.07 5.22
C PRO A 157 -13.32 24.35 6.54
N LEU A 158 -12.76 24.84 7.62
CA LEU A 158 -12.85 24.19 8.95
C LEU A 158 -14.31 24.06 9.42
N GLU A 159 -15.17 25.00 9.05
CA GLU A 159 -16.61 25.00 9.40
C GLU A 159 -17.34 23.79 8.84
N ASP A 160 -16.86 23.24 7.71
CA ASP A 160 -17.47 22.10 7.02
C ASP A 160 -16.89 20.75 7.50
N PHE A 161 -16.30 20.70 8.70
CA PHE A 161 -15.65 19.48 9.22
C PHE A 161 -16.59 18.27 9.22
N GLN A 162 -17.88 18.45 9.50
CA GLN A 162 -18.83 17.34 9.50
C GLN A 162 -18.99 16.74 8.10
N THR A 163 -19.12 17.59 7.08
CA THR A 163 -19.12 17.14 5.67
C THR A 163 -17.86 16.36 5.33
N GLY A 164 -16.70 16.81 5.83
CA GLY A 164 -15.43 16.11 5.65
C GLY A 164 -15.42 14.73 6.29
N ILE A 165 -15.97 14.60 7.50
CA ILE A 165 -16.11 13.29 8.18
C ILE A 165 -17.03 12.36 7.39
N ASP A 166 -18.17 12.85 6.92
CA ASP A 166 -19.15 12.06 6.17
C ASP A 166 -18.58 11.57 4.82
N LEU A 167 -17.79 12.39 4.12
CA LEU A 167 -17.07 12.01 2.92
C LEU A 167 -16.08 10.86 3.18
N VAL A 168 -15.29 10.95 4.26
CA VAL A 168 -14.34 9.90 4.64
C VAL A 168 -15.07 8.63 5.06
N ALA A 169 -16.17 8.76 5.83
CA ALA A 169 -16.95 7.61 6.30
C ALA A 169 -17.62 6.85 5.14
N SER A 170 -18.11 7.57 4.13
CA SER A 170 -18.72 6.95 2.94
C SER A 170 -17.71 6.20 2.06
N ALA A 171 -16.45 6.64 2.05
CA ALA A 171 -15.32 6.10 1.28
C ALA A 171 -15.57 5.94 -0.24
N LYS A 172 -16.62 6.57 -0.80
CA LYS A 172 -17.03 6.38 -2.20
C LYS A 172 -16.32 7.33 -3.17
N GLU A 173 -16.16 8.59 -2.76
CA GLU A 173 -15.68 9.68 -3.64
C GLU A 173 -14.41 10.34 -3.11
N SER A 174 -14.02 10.03 -1.88
CA SER A 174 -12.86 10.63 -1.24
C SER A 174 -11.70 9.65 -1.09
N ILE A 175 -10.52 10.12 -1.39
CA ILE A 175 -9.25 9.49 -1.01
C ILE A 175 -8.75 10.15 0.27
N LYS A 176 -8.46 11.45 0.22
CA LYS A 176 -8.05 12.24 1.37
C LYS A 176 -8.82 13.56 1.40
N VAL A 177 -9.42 13.83 2.56
CA VAL A 177 -10.06 15.12 2.86
C VAL A 177 -9.13 15.92 3.76
N THR A 178 -8.91 17.19 3.44
CA THR A 178 -8.17 18.14 4.26
C THR A 178 -9.07 19.30 4.64
N LEU A 179 -8.91 19.80 5.86
CA LEU A 179 -9.59 21.00 6.34
C LEU A 179 -8.61 22.16 6.34
N LYS A 180 -9.05 23.32 5.90
CA LYS A 180 -8.30 24.57 5.97
C LYS A 180 -8.91 25.50 7.00
N PRO A 181 -8.10 26.07 7.93
CA PRO A 181 -8.57 27.09 8.86
C PRO A 181 -8.90 28.39 8.12
#